data_1d4b7e8b1d949a864c74d11dc4fc978e
#
_entry.id   1d4b7e8b1d949a864c74d11dc4fc978e
#
_cell.length_a   1.000
_cell.length_b   1.000
_cell.length_c   1.000
_cell.angle_alpha   90.00
_cell.angle_beta   90.00
_cell.angle_gamma   90.00
#
_symmetry.space_group_name_H-M   'P 1'
#
loop_
_entity.id
_entity.type
_entity.pdbx_description
1 polymer ?
#
loop_
_entity_poly.entity_id
_entity_poly.type
_entity_poly.pdbx_seq_one_letter_code
_entity_poly.pdbx_strand_id
1 'polypeptide(L)'
;MQGNSARLPARKINITMHKLTLLFLLIGLAESLAAESKFAPTDWPNWRGLTSDGQALFVDGLPTEWSETKNIVWRTPIPGRGHSTPTVVGDRIYLATADEDEMFQAVLCIDKANGKVVWQTKVHEGQFAIGLNKNASHAGTAVVHDGERLFVNFVIGNQAYATAISLNGKILWQKPIGKYKVHQGYGSSPMVYRDIVVVKADTKIGGTICGLDKKTGREIWRQERPKIPNYTTPIVVEAAGKLQMVFCGCELITSLDPLTGKKLWEVPGSTQECVSTLVTDGTHIFVSGGWPKNHTAAIVADGSGKVAWQNTARVYVPSMLIRDGFLYVTMDAGFAICWDAKTGRPQWKERLGGAFFTSPVMVGNRIYGTNLDGKTFVFEVNPKEFKPIATNQLGDEVYASPVVSGDRLYLRVAFKDGKRREYLYAIGGK
;
A
#
# COMPACT_ATOMS: atom_id res chain seq x y z
N MET A 1 -1.48 -93.78 5.87
CA MET A 1 -1.11 -93.23 4.55
C MET A 1 -0.82 -91.72 4.71
N GLN A 2 0.38 -91.39 4.37
CA GLN A 2 1.02 -90.08 4.66
C GLN A 2 0.50 -88.97 3.75
N GLY A 3 0.14 -87.83 4.31
CA GLY A 3 -0.17 -86.63 3.61
C GLY A 3 0.86 -85.55 3.89
N ASN A 4 1.61 -85.16 2.85
CA ASN A 4 2.66 -84.15 2.82
C ASN A 4 2.08 -82.73 2.92
N SER A 5 2.49 -81.93 3.91
CA SER A 5 2.24 -80.53 4.00
C SER A 5 3.45 -79.73 3.46
N ALA A 6 3.32 -79.10 2.34
CA ALA A 6 4.31 -78.15 1.77
C ALA A 6 4.16 -76.75 2.42
N ARG A 7 5.19 -76.34 3.12
CA ARG A 7 5.32 -74.94 3.61
C ARG A 7 5.86 -74.04 2.49
N LEU A 8 5.13 -72.95 2.18
CA LEU A 8 5.61 -71.85 1.32
C LEU A 8 6.56 -70.96 2.12
N PRO A 9 7.62 -70.42 1.51
CA PRO A 9 8.59 -69.56 2.19
C PRO A 9 8.08 -68.13 2.31
N ALA A 10 8.27 -67.52 3.49
CA ALA A 10 8.00 -66.15 3.78
C ALA A 10 8.94 -65.20 2.97
N ARG A 11 8.39 -64.36 2.11
CA ARG A 11 9.12 -63.26 1.45
C ARG A 11 9.36 -62.13 2.44
N LYS A 12 10.61 -61.91 2.80
CA LYS A 12 11.06 -60.71 3.50
C LYS A 12 10.93 -59.49 2.56
N ILE A 13 10.07 -58.55 2.93
CA ILE A 13 10.00 -57.25 2.27
C ILE A 13 11.10 -56.36 2.87
N ASN A 14 12.19 -56.18 2.11
CA ASN A 14 13.19 -55.15 2.41
C ASN A 14 12.64 -53.79 1.99
N ILE A 15 12.04 -53.03 2.90
CA ILE A 15 11.73 -51.63 2.69
C ILE A 15 13.03 -50.86 2.87
N THR A 16 13.58 -50.41 1.75
CA THR A 16 14.87 -49.73 1.67
C THR A 16 14.81 -48.40 2.44
N MET A 17 15.69 -48.24 3.38
CA MET A 17 15.91 -47.02 4.22
C MET A 17 16.10 -45.72 3.43
N HIS A 18 16.27 -45.79 2.12
CA HIS A 18 16.44 -44.61 1.24
C HIS A 18 15.17 -43.77 1.05
N LYS A 19 13.96 -44.31 1.23
CA LYS A 19 12.72 -43.52 1.11
C LYS A 19 12.38 -42.73 2.36
N LEU A 20 12.84 -43.15 3.55
CA LEU A 20 12.64 -42.38 4.77
C LEU A 20 13.59 -41.15 4.84
N THR A 21 14.82 -41.30 4.37
CA THR A 21 15.81 -40.19 4.36
C THR A 21 15.41 -39.07 3.39
N LEU A 22 14.78 -39.37 2.25
CA LEU A 22 14.27 -38.37 1.32
C LEU A 22 13.05 -37.61 1.85
N LEU A 23 12.19 -38.28 2.63
CA LEU A 23 11.01 -37.65 3.22
C LEU A 23 11.39 -36.69 4.36
N PHE A 24 12.38 -36.99 5.17
CA PHE A 24 12.91 -36.10 6.20
C PHE A 24 13.69 -34.92 5.62
N LEU A 25 14.38 -35.07 4.47
CA LEU A 25 15.04 -33.97 3.79
C LEU A 25 14.03 -33.00 3.13
N LEU A 26 12.90 -33.49 2.62
CA LEU A 26 11.84 -32.67 2.04
C LEU A 26 11.03 -31.91 3.12
N ILE A 27 10.85 -32.49 4.30
CA ILE A 27 10.19 -31.81 5.42
C ILE A 27 11.12 -30.74 6.03
N GLY A 28 12.41 -31.01 6.16
CA GLY A 28 13.40 -30.03 6.65
C GLY A 28 13.66 -28.86 5.68
N LEU A 29 13.43 -29.01 4.37
CA LEU A 29 13.52 -27.94 3.39
C LEU A 29 12.26 -27.06 3.36
N ALA A 30 11.10 -27.58 3.72
CA ALA A 30 9.84 -26.83 3.80
C ALA A 30 9.79 -25.93 5.05
N GLU A 31 10.42 -26.31 6.15
CA GLU A 31 10.48 -25.48 7.36
C GLU A 31 11.48 -24.31 7.28
N SER A 32 12.40 -24.30 6.33
CA SER A 32 13.42 -23.25 6.22
C SER A 32 13.00 -22.04 5.37
N LEU A 33 11.79 -22.00 4.80
CA LEU A 33 11.34 -20.95 3.88
C LEU A 33 10.22 -20.06 4.41
N ALA A 34 9.66 -20.36 5.56
CA ALA A 34 8.80 -19.42 6.27
C ALA A 34 9.67 -18.59 7.24
N ALA A 35 10.38 -17.60 6.73
CA ALA A 35 10.85 -16.54 7.61
C ALA A 35 9.59 -15.97 8.29
N GLU A 36 9.45 -16.21 9.61
CA GLU A 36 8.34 -15.67 10.40
C GLU A 36 8.20 -14.19 10.08
N SER A 37 7.03 -13.80 9.63
CA SER A 37 6.74 -12.40 9.39
C SER A 37 6.99 -11.63 10.68
N LYS A 38 7.79 -10.58 10.64
CA LYS A 38 8.05 -9.69 11.78
C LYS A 38 6.79 -8.98 12.28
N PHE A 39 5.69 -9.11 11.55
CA PHE A 39 4.44 -8.43 11.77
C PHE A 39 3.33 -9.45 12.01
N ALA A 40 2.45 -9.11 12.94
CA ALA A 40 1.22 -9.86 13.14
C ALA A 40 0.32 -9.76 11.88
N PRO A 41 -0.51 -10.77 11.60
CA PRO A 41 -1.44 -10.72 10.46
C PRO A 41 -2.43 -9.53 10.50
N THR A 42 -2.62 -8.94 11.68
CA THR A 42 -3.47 -7.76 11.89
C THR A 42 -2.72 -6.44 11.74
N ASP A 43 -1.41 -6.46 11.53
CA ASP A 43 -0.63 -5.23 11.37
C ASP A 43 -0.79 -4.64 9.96
N TRP A 44 -0.62 -3.32 9.89
CA TRP A 44 -0.61 -2.54 8.65
C TRP A 44 0.68 -1.72 8.57
N PRO A 45 1.84 -2.37 8.29
CA PRO A 45 3.16 -1.78 8.48
C PRO A 45 3.59 -0.78 7.40
N ASN A 46 2.91 -0.74 6.26
CA ASN A 46 3.30 0.07 5.13
C ASN A 46 2.08 0.51 4.29
N TRP A 47 2.35 1.29 3.25
CA TRP A 47 1.34 1.66 2.26
C TRP A 47 0.65 0.42 1.68
N ARG A 48 -0.69 0.38 1.80
CA ARG A 48 -1.59 -0.71 1.39
C ARG A 48 -1.43 -2.02 2.17
N GLY A 49 -0.91 -1.97 3.41
CA GLY A 49 -0.92 -3.08 4.35
C GLY A 49 0.21 -4.08 4.19
N LEU A 50 0.09 -5.18 4.89
CA LEU A 50 1.14 -6.19 5.00
C LEU A 50 1.57 -6.76 3.65
N THR A 51 0.62 -6.97 2.75
CA THR A 51 0.82 -7.51 1.40
C THR A 51 0.92 -6.44 0.31
N SER A 52 0.83 -5.15 0.68
CA SER A 52 0.88 -3.99 -0.23
C SER A 52 -0.20 -3.96 -1.31
N ASP A 53 -1.28 -4.70 -1.12
CA ASP A 53 -2.39 -4.85 -2.08
C ASP A 53 -3.73 -4.27 -1.59
N GLY A 54 -3.77 -3.74 -0.35
CA GLY A 54 -4.97 -3.15 0.26
C GLY A 54 -5.92 -4.16 0.88
N GLN A 55 -5.46 -5.37 1.16
CA GLN A 55 -6.25 -6.41 1.81
C GLN A 55 -5.85 -6.58 3.28
N ALA A 56 -6.84 -6.62 4.17
CA ALA A 56 -6.65 -7.01 5.56
C ALA A 56 -6.82 -8.53 5.68
N LEU A 57 -5.78 -9.23 6.17
CA LEU A 57 -5.73 -10.69 6.16
C LEU A 57 -6.66 -11.33 7.20
N PHE A 58 -6.71 -10.75 8.40
CA PHE A 58 -7.50 -11.27 9.51
C PHE A 58 -8.27 -10.14 10.16
N VAL A 59 -9.59 -10.17 10.01
CA VAL A 59 -10.49 -9.21 10.65
C VAL A 59 -11.77 -9.91 11.01
N ASP A 60 -12.11 -9.85 12.29
CA ASP A 60 -13.40 -10.25 12.81
C ASP A 60 -14.05 -9.06 13.52
N GLY A 61 -15.37 -8.95 13.40
CA GLY A 61 -16.14 -7.93 14.13
C GLY A 61 -16.05 -6.49 13.61
N LEU A 62 -15.43 -6.21 12.44
CA LEU A 62 -15.38 -4.86 11.89
C LEU A 62 -16.80 -4.37 11.54
N PRO A 63 -17.25 -3.20 12.06
CA PRO A 63 -18.58 -2.70 11.80
C PRO A 63 -18.76 -2.29 10.33
N THR A 64 -19.97 -2.49 9.83
CA THR A 64 -20.38 -1.98 8.51
C THR A 64 -21.03 -0.62 8.59
N GLU A 65 -21.51 -0.24 9.79
CA GLU A 65 -22.21 1.01 10.03
C GLU A 65 -21.53 1.83 11.12
N TRP A 66 -21.41 3.14 10.90
CA TRP A 66 -20.95 4.11 11.88
C TRP A 66 -21.44 5.52 11.58
N SER A 67 -21.33 6.39 12.57
CA SER A 67 -21.52 7.84 12.47
C SER A 67 -20.61 8.51 13.50
N GLU A 68 -20.67 9.82 13.67
CA GLU A 68 -19.90 10.50 14.72
C GLU A 68 -20.21 10.00 16.13
N THR A 69 -21.36 9.37 16.35
CA THR A 69 -21.83 8.88 17.66
C THR A 69 -22.00 7.37 17.75
N LYS A 70 -21.92 6.64 16.62
CA LYS A 70 -22.11 5.18 16.56
C LYS A 70 -20.82 4.51 16.15
N ASN A 71 -20.39 3.48 16.89
CA ASN A 71 -19.22 2.65 16.59
C ASN A 71 -17.90 3.45 16.49
N ILE A 72 -17.78 4.55 17.23
CA ILE A 72 -16.53 5.27 17.43
C ILE A 72 -15.91 4.83 18.75
N VAL A 73 -14.72 4.27 18.68
CA VAL A 73 -13.94 3.87 19.87
C VAL A 73 -13.26 5.11 20.46
N TRP A 74 -12.59 5.88 19.61
CA TRP A 74 -11.99 7.16 19.95
C TRP A 74 -11.76 8.02 18.70
N ARG A 75 -11.53 9.32 18.92
CA ARG A 75 -11.03 10.25 17.91
C ARG A 75 -9.91 11.09 18.49
N THR A 76 -8.89 11.36 17.67
CA THR A 76 -7.72 12.15 18.07
C THR A 76 -7.55 13.33 17.13
N PRO A 77 -7.45 14.57 17.63
CA PRO A 77 -7.13 15.72 16.79
C PRO A 77 -5.70 15.58 16.25
N ILE A 78 -5.56 15.83 14.94
CA ILE A 78 -4.28 15.78 14.24
C ILE A 78 -3.90 17.20 13.85
N PRO A 79 -2.70 17.70 14.23
CA PRO A 79 -2.27 19.04 13.88
C PRO A 79 -2.08 19.17 12.37
N GLY A 80 -2.45 20.34 11.84
CA GLY A 80 -2.26 20.70 10.43
C GLY A 80 -3.07 19.86 9.44
N ARG A 81 -2.48 19.57 8.28
CA ARG A 81 -3.11 18.88 7.14
C ARG A 81 -2.22 17.75 6.63
N GLY A 82 -2.82 16.61 6.26
CA GLY A 82 -2.06 15.52 5.64
C GLY A 82 -2.94 14.50 4.93
N HIS A 83 -2.36 13.85 3.92
CA HIS A 83 -2.97 12.74 3.18
C HIS A 83 -2.33 11.39 3.55
N SER A 84 -1.39 11.41 4.49
CA SER A 84 -0.78 10.20 5.02
C SER A 84 -1.83 9.25 5.56
N THR A 85 -1.79 8.00 5.12
CA THR A 85 -2.56 6.91 5.73
C THR A 85 -1.91 6.48 7.03
N PRO A 86 -2.67 6.04 8.02
CA PRO A 86 -2.12 5.45 9.24
C PRO A 86 -1.29 4.19 8.94
N THR A 87 -0.20 4.01 9.68
CA THR A 87 0.55 2.76 9.79
C THR A 87 0.30 2.20 11.17
N VAL A 88 -0.14 0.95 11.25
CA VAL A 88 -0.56 0.32 12.52
C VAL A 88 0.26 -0.93 12.76
N VAL A 89 1.04 -0.96 13.83
CA VAL A 89 1.86 -2.11 14.21
C VAL A 89 1.78 -2.32 15.71
N GLY A 90 1.36 -3.52 16.12
CA GLY A 90 1.14 -3.84 17.53
C GLY A 90 0.12 -2.91 18.16
N ASP A 91 0.54 -2.19 19.19
CA ASP A 91 -0.27 -1.24 19.96
C ASP A 91 -0.04 0.24 19.57
N ARG A 92 0.61 0.51 18.44
CA ARG A 92 0.96 1.86 17.99
C ARG A 92 0.44 2.17 16.59
N ILE A 93 0.10 3.43 16.40
CA ILE A 93 -0.29 4.02 15.12
C ILE A 93 0.69 5.15 14.81
N TYR A 94 1.20 5.16 13.58
CA TYR A 94 2.12 6.19 13.11
C TYR A 94 1.49 6.94 11.94
N LEU A 95 1.59 8.27 11.97
CA LEU A 95 0.93 9.14 11.01
C LEU A 95 1.80 10.35 10.69
N ALA A 96 2.00 10.65 9.41
CA ALA A 96 2.66 11.88 9.00
C ALA A 96 1.65 13.03 8.90
N THR A 97 2.09 14.24 9.25
CA THR A 97 1.30 15.46 9.13
C THR A 97 2.18 16.67 8.80
N ALA A 98 1.56 17.76 8.35
CA ALA A 98 2.22 19.03 8.14
C ALA A 98 1.32 20.17 8.62
N ASP A 99 1.89 21.07 9.39
CA ASP A 99 1.19 22.27 9.86
C ASP A 99 1.75 23.48 9.10
N GLU A 100 0.89 24.09 8.28
CA GLU A 100 1.28 25.22 7.43
C GLU A 100 1.31 26.54 8.23
N ASP A 101 0.57 26.64 9.34
CA ASP A 101 0.59 27.81 10.22
C ASP A 101 1.86 27.81 11.08
N GLU A 102 2.20 26.65 11.65
CA GLU A 102 3.39 26.45 12.50
C GLU A 102 4.65 26.04 11.71
N MET A 103 4.54 25.92 10.38
CA MET A 103 5.63 25.64 9.43
C MET A 103 6.48 24.42 9.77
N PHE A 104 5.82 23.26 10.07
CA PHE A 104 6.52 22.00 10.33
C PHE A 104 5.91 20.80 9.60
N GLN A 105 6.74 19.79 9.35
CA GLN A 105 6.34 18.43 8.98
C GLN A 105 6.71 17.50 10.12
N ALA A 106 5.78 16.62 10.52
CA ALA A 106 5.99 15.75 11.68
C ALA A 106 5.46 14.33 11.45
N VAL A 107 5.96 13.41 12.29
CA VAL A 107 5.39 12.08 12.50
C VAL A 107 4.85 12.03 13.92
N LEU A 108 3.63 11.52 14.05
CA LEU A 108 2.98 11.24 15.34
C LEU A 108 3.02 9.74 15.60
N CYS A 109 3.19 9.38 16.87
CA CYS A 109 2.89 8.06 17.40
C CYS A 109 1.68 8.16 18.30
N ILE A 110 0.69 7.33 18.06
CA ILE A 110 -0.59 7.35 18.75
C ILE A 110 -0.81 5.97 19.36
N ASP A 111 -1.30 5.93 20.59
CA ASP A 111 -1.68 4.71 21.29
C ASP A 111 -2.96 4.13 20.63
N LYS A 112 -2.87 2.89 20.17
CA LYS A 112 -3.94 2.22 19.43
C LYS A 112 -5.20 2.00 20.29
N ALA A 113 -5.03 1.80 21.59
CA ALA A 113 -6.15 1.47 22.46
C ALA A 113 -7.03 2.68 22.76
N ASN A 114 -6.44 3.86 22.96
CA ASN A 114 -7.13 5.03 23.46
C ASN A 114 -6.99 6.31 22.63
N GLY A 115 -6.19 6.29 21.56
CA GLY A 115 -5.98 7.42 20.65
C GLY A 115 -5.06 8.53 21.21
N LYS A 116 -4.44 8.35 22.38
CA LYS A 116 -3.53 9.38 22.94
C LYS A 116 -2.26 9.48 22.12
N VAL A 117 -1.83 10.70 21.84
CA VAL A 117 -0.51 10.95 21.23
C VAL A 117 0.56 10.61 22.24
N VAL A 118 1.41 9.64 21.92
CA VAL A 118 2.52 9.18 22.74
C VAL A 118 3.73 10.09 22.54
N TRP A 119 4.03 10.42 21.29
CA TRP A 119 5.05 11.39 20.91
C TRP A 119 4.74 12.02 19.54
N GLN A 120 5.29 13.19 19.31
CA GLN A 120 5.34 13.89 18.03
C GLN A 120 6.77 14.29 17.75
N THR A 121 7.30 13.91 16.56
CA THR A 121 8.61 14.30 16.12
C THR A 121 8.49 15.25 14.94
N LYS A 122 8.90 16.50 15.12
CA LYS A 122 9.09 17.43 14.01
C LYS A 122 10.29 16.96 13.19
N VAL A 123 10.02 16.57 11.93
CA VAL A 123 11.03 16.07 11.00
C VAL A 123 11.69 17.19 10.24
N HIS A 124 10.89 18.19 9.88
CA HIS A 124 11.34 19.44 9.26
C HIS A 124 10.61 20.62 9.87
N GLU A 125 11.31 21.74 10.00
CA GLU A 125 10.77 23.05 10.33
C GLU A 125 11.27 24.05 9.28
N GLY A 126 10.42 25.02 8.91
CA GLY A 126 10.77 26.08 7.98
C GLY A 126 9.91 26.08 6.72
N GLN A 127 10.38 26.81 5.69
CA GLN A 127 9.58 27.13 4.52
C GLN A 127 9.25 25.91 3.66
N PHE A 128 7.97 25.71 3.43
CA PHE A 128 7.46 24.65 2.56
C PHE A 128 7.74 24.92 1.08
N ALA A 129 7.65 23.88 0.27
CA ALA A 129 7.73 23.98 -1.17
C ALA A 129 6.57 24.81 -1.72
N ILE A 130 6.87 25.73 -2.63
CA ILE A 130 5.89 26.59 -3.30
C ILE A 130 5.27 25.87 -4.48
N GLY A 131 3.99 26.16 -4.77
CA GLY A 131 3.26 25.64 -5.94
C GLY A 131 2.61 24.29 -5.71
N LEU A 132 2.30 23.96 -4.47
CA LEU A 132 1.50 22.80 -4.13
C LEU A 132 0.10 22.91 -4.71
N ASN A 133 -0.40 21.83 -5.33
CA ASN A 133 -1.79 21.77 -5.78
C ASN A 133 -2.74 21.86 -4.57
N LYS A 134 -3.85 22.58 -4.73
CA LYS A 134 -4.86 22.77 -3.67
C LYS A 134 -5.41 21.44 -3.08
N ASN A 135 -5.42 20.38 -3.90
CA ASN A 135 -5.87 19.05 -3.50
C ASN A 135 -4.74 18.17 -2.95
N ALA A 136 -3.53 18.70 -2.77
CA ALA A 136 -2.40 18.00 -2.18
C ALA A 136 -2.11 18.48 -0.76
N SER A 137 -1.19 17.82 -0.08
CA SER A 137 -0.67 18.24 1.23
C SER A 137 0.84 18.06 1.30
N HIS A 138 1.48 18.74 2.24
CA HIS A 138 2.90 18.59 2.52
C HIS A 138 3.26 17.32 3.29
N ALA A 139 2.25 16.47 3.59
CA ALA A 139 2.40 15.16 4.22
C ALA A 139 1.55 14.11 3.48
N GLY A 140 1.93 13.78 2.24
CA GLY A 140 1.20 12.86 1.35
C GLY A 140 1.64 11.40 1.42
N THR A 141 2.77 11.09 2.08
CA THR A 141 3.34 9.73 2.13
C THR A 141 2.94 9.01 3.41
N ALA A 142 2.77 7.69 3.33
CA ALA A 142 2.62 6.86 4.52
C ALA A 142 3.96 6.73 5.26
N VAL A 143 3.91 6.59 6.57
CA VAL A 143 5.04 6.11 7.38
C VAL A 143 5.19 4.62 7.14
N VAL A 144 6.41 4.10 7.06
CA VAL A 144 6.67 2.67 6.88
C VAL A 144 7.42 2.14 8.10
N HIS A 145 7.02 0.97 8.59
CA HIS A 145 7.59 0.29 9.75
C HIS A 145 8.33 -0.97 9.32
N ASP A 146 9.59 -1.17 9.76
CA ASP A 146 10.40 -2.35 9.41
C ASP A 146 10.52 -3.38 10.55
N GLY A 147 9.75 -3.19 11.63
CA GLY A 147 9.84 -3.97 12.87
C GLY A 147 10.72 -3.31 13.95
N GLU A 148 11.63 -2.41 13.58
CA GLU A 148 12.58 -1.75 14.49
C GLU A 148 12.61 -0.23 14.33
N ARG A 149 12.22 0.29 13.16
CA ARG A 149 12.33 1.70 12.75
C ARG A 149 11.13 2.12 11.93
N LEU A 150 10.99 3.42 11.82
CA LEU A 150 10.03 4.09 10.96
C LEU A 150 10.79 4.82 9.85
N PHE A 151 10.21 4.83 8.66
CA PHE A 151 10.72 5.59 7.52
C PHE A 151 9.63 6.48 6.96
N VAL A 152 9.99 7.71 6.63
CA VAL A 152 9.08 8.68 6.03
C VAL A 152 9.81 9.55 5.03
N ASN A 153 9.10 9.93 3.97
CA ASN A 153 9.60 10.83 2.94
C ASN A 153 8.85 12.15 3.01
N PHE A 154 9.59 13.25 2.93
CA PHE A 154 9.03 14.60 2.85
C PHE A 154 9.74 15.42 1.77
N VAL A 155 9.10 16.49 1.36
CA VAL A 155 9.71 17.58 0.58
C VAL A 155 9.61 18.84 1.41
N ILE A 156 10.74 19.49 1.64
CA ILE A 156 10.83 20.81 2.26
C ILE A 156 11.62 21.75 1.33
N GLY A 157 11.13 22.96 1.13
CA GLY A 157 11.70 23.86 0.12
C GLY A 157 11.67 23.20 -1.27
N ASN A 158 12.84 22.93 -1.83
CA ASN A 158 13.00 22.28 -3.15
C ASN A 158 13.76 20.94 -3.09
N GLN A 159 13.75 20.30 -1.93
CA GLN A 159 14.54 19.10 -1.68
C GLN A 159 13.65 17.97 -1.10
N ALA A 160 13.74 16.79 -1.69
CA ALA A 160 13.15 15.58 -1.13
C ALA A 160 14.11 14.93 -0.14
N TYR A 161 13.57 14.45 0.98
CA TYR A 161 14.32 13.77 2.05
C TYR A 161 13.69 12.43 2.38
N ALA A 162 14.54 11.47 2.73
CA ALA A 162 14.18 10.26 3.45
C ALA A 162 14.68 10.37 4.90
N THR A 163 13.84 10.01 5.84
CA THR A 163 14.15 10.07 7.27
C THR A 163 13.83 8.75 7.93
N ALA A 164 14.78 8.21 8.72
CA ALA A 164 14.54 7.12 9.63
C ALA A 164 14.36 7.63 11.06
N ILE A 165 13.34 7.10 11.73
CA ILE A 165 12.96 7.47 13.10
C ILE A 165 12.90 6.19 13.93
N SER A 166 13.40 6.22 15.15
CA SER A 166 13.24 5.11 16.11
C SER A 166 11.80 5.01 16.62
N LEU A 167 11.41 3.88 17.17
CA LEU A 167 10.05 3.68 17.69
C LEU A 167 9.71 4.60 18.89
N ASN A 168 10.71 5.21 19.51
CA ASN A 168 10.54 6.22 20.56
C ASN A 168 10.63 7.67 20.05
N GLY A 169 10.57 7.89 18.72
CA GLY A 169 10.47 9.21 18.11
C GLY A 169 11.81 9.92 17.83
N LYS A 170 12.98 9.30 18.08
CA LYS A 170 14.27 9.95 17.78
C LYS A 170 14.61 9.79 16.30
N ILE A 171 14.98 10.87 15.62
CA ILE A 171 15.55 10.82 14.26
C ILE A 171 16.92 10.08 14.35
N LEU A 172 17.02 8.99 13.60
CA LEU A 172 18.23 8.16 13.51
C LEU A 172 19.16 8.67 12.41
N TRP A 173 18.58 8.97 11.26
CA TRP A 173 19.26 9.60 10.14
C TRP A 173 18.25 10.31 9.25
N GLN A 174 18.75 11.30 8.49
CA GLN A 174 18.00 12.02 7.47
C GLN A 174 18.92 12.24 6.27
N LYS A 175 18.43 11.94 5.06
CA LYS A 175 19.21 12.01 3.82
C LYS A 175 18.46 12.77 2.75
N PRO A 176 19.11 13.75 2.09
CA PRO A 176 18.58 14.34 0.88
C PRO A 176 18.60 13.31 -0.25
N ILE A 177 17.50 13.17 -0.94
CA ILE A 177 17.33 12.23 -2.06
C ILE A 177 17.63 12.91 -3.39
N GLY A 178 17.15 14.12 -3.57
CA GLY A 178 17.35 14.91 -4.77
C GLY A 178 16.54 16.20 -4.78
N LYS A 179 16.91 17.13 -5.64
CA LYS A 179 16.10 18.32 -5.87
C LYS A 179 14.70 17.92 -6.32
N TYR A 180 13.70 18.62 -5.80
CA TYR A 180 12.30 18.32 -6.09
C TYR A 180 11.52 19.59 -6.39
N LYS A 181 10.95 19.68 -7.58
CA LYS A 181 9.99 20.74 -7.93
C LYS A 181 8.58 20.18 -7.79
N VAL A 182 7.86 20.68 -6.79
CA VAL A 182 6.48 20.26 -6.53
C VAL A 182 5.59 20.61 -7.73
N HIS A 183 4.65 19.70 -8.02
CA HIS A 183 3.58 19.88 -9.01
C HIS A 183 2.22 19.51 -8.39
N GLN A 184 1.95 18.22 -8.15
CA GLN A 184 0.72 17.77 -7.49
C GLN A 184 0.95 17.38 -6.01
N GLY A 185 2.16 17.61 -5.48
CA GLY A 185 2.58 17.16 -4.16
C GLY A 185 3.68 16.10 -4.23
N TYR A 186 3.84 15.34 -3.15
CA TYR A 186 4.76 14.22 -3.07
C TYR A 186 4.05 13.02 -2.46
N GLY A 187 3.83 11.96 -3.23
CA GLY A 187 2.97 10.83 -2.85
C GLY A 187 3.68 9.47 -2.77
N SER A 188 4.93 9.35 -3.25
CA SER A 188 5.65 8.08 -3.21
C SER A 188 6.13 7.76 -1.80
N SER A 189 5.48 6.80 -1.14
CA SER A 189 5.89 6.32 0.19
C SER A 189 7.19 5.54 0.11
N PRO A 190 7.99 5.46 1.20
CA PRO A 190 9.12 4.54 1.28
C PRO A 190 8.64 3.09 1.07
N MET A 191 9.54 2.24 0.60
CA MET A 191 9.34 0.79 0.54
C MET A 191 10.53 0.11 1.18
N VAL A 192 10.29 -0.82 2.10
CA VAL A 192 11.37 -1.57 2.77
C VAL A 192 11.40 -3.00 2.25
N TYR A 193 12.58 -3.43 1.85
CA TYR A 193 12.84 -4.82 1.51
C TYR A 193 14.17 -5.27 2.11
N ARG A 194 14.14 -6.25 3.00
CA ARG A 194 15.32 -6.72 3.77
C ARG A 194 16.02 -5.57 4.48
N ASP A 195 17.27 -5.27 4.13
CA ASP A 195 18.09 -4.22 4.74
C ASP A 195 18.09 -2.90 3.96
N ILE A 196 17.23 -2.78 2.94
CA ILE A 196 17.17 -1.62 2.08
C ILE A 196 15.83 -0.90 2.26
N VAL A 197 15.87 0.42 2.38
CA VAL A 197 14.72 1.28 2.16
C VAL A 197 14.85 1.95 0.79
N VAL A 198 13.85 1.75 -0.06
CA VAL A 198 13.77 2.35 -1.39
C VAL A 198 12.94 3.62 -1.33
N VAL A 199 13.47 4.65 -1.94
CA VAL A 199 12.86 5.98 -2.03
C VAL A 199 12.82 6.43 -3.48
N LYS A 200 11.66 6.91 -3.93
CA LYS A 200 11.47 7.41 -5.30
C LYS A 200 11.00 8.86 -5.26
N ALA A 201 11.62 9.71 -6.07
CA ALA A 201 11.32 11.13 -6.18
C ALA A 201 11.30 11.54 -7.66
N ASP A 202 10.18 11.30 -8.33
CA ASP A 202 9.97 11.68 -9.73
C ASP A 202 9.47 13.13 -9.81
N THR A 203 10.12 13.98 -10.60
CA THR A 203 9.82 15.41 -10.69
C THR A 203 10.12 15.96 -12.10
N LYS A 204 9.51 17.09 -12.46
CA LYS A 204 9.70 17.76 -13.76
C LYS A 204 11.15 18.17 -14.08
N ILE A 205 12.01 18.26 -13.08
CA ILE A 205 13.42 18.68 -13.24
C ILE A 205 14.41 17.52 -13.30
N GLY A 206 13.93 16.27 -13.16
CA GLY A 206 14.70 15.04 -13.16
C GLY A 206 14.39 14.21 -11.92
N GLY A 207 13.95 12.99 -12.12
CA GLY A 207 13.60 12.08 -11.03
C GLY A 207 14.77 11.19 -10.61
N THR A 208 14.59 10.53 -9.47
CA THR A 208 15.50 9.50 -8.97
C THR A 208 14.73 8.41 -8.21
N ILE A 209 15.29 7.21 -8.25
CA ILE A 209 14.93 6.14 -7.32
C ILE A 209 16.24 5.59 -6.74
N CYS A 210 16.28 5.41 -5.44
CA CYS A 210 17.49 4.89 -4.78
C CYS A 210 17.15 3.93 -3.65
N GLY A 211 18.08 3.00 -3.39
CA GLY A 211 18.08 2.11 -2.25
C GLY A 211 19.10 2.59 -1.22
N LEU A 212 18.64 2.79 0.00
CA LEU A 212 19.45 3.21 1.14
C LEU A 212 19.57 2.08 2.16
N ASP A 213 20.71 1.91 2.78
CA ASP A 213 20.87 1.05 3.95
C ASP A 213 19.93 1.55 5.07
N LYS A 214 19.03 0.73 5.52
CA LYS A 214 17.99 1.13 6.47
C LYS A 214 18.52 1.54 7.86
N LYS A 215 19.73 1.10 8.24
CA LYS A 215 20.35 1.43 9.54
C LYS A 215 21.05 2.77 9.52
N THR A 216 21.74 3.07 8.42
CA THR A 216 22.67 4.21 8.32
C THR A 216 22.22 5.31 7.36
N GLY A 217 21.27 5.02 6.48
CA GLY A 217 20.89 5.90 5.38
C GLY A 217 21.95 6.01 4.28
N ARG A 218 23.01 5.18 4.31
CA ARG A 218 24.02 5.16 3.25
C ARG A 218 23.40 4.67 1.96
N GLU A 219 23.64 5.39 0.87
CA GLU A 219 23.17 4.99 -0.45
C GLU A 219 23.89 3.71 -0.91
N ILE A 220 23.13 2.71 -1.32
CA ILE A 220 23.60 1.43 -1.85
C ILE A 220 23.56 1.46 -3.37
N TRP A 221 22.45 1.96 -3.94
CA TRP A 221 22.28 2.10 -5.37
C TRP A 221 21.38 3.28 -5.71
N ARG A 222 21.51 3.80 -6.92
CA ARG A 222 20.71 4.89 -7.48
C ARG A 222 20.43 4.66 -8.97
N GLN A 223 19.25 5.06 -9.41
CA GLN A 223 18.85 5.13 -10.82
C GLN A 223 18.25 6.50 -11.11
N GLU A 224 18.64 7.09 -12.22
CA GLU A 224 17.99 8.30 -12.74
C GLU A 224 16.62 7.96 -13.33
N ARG A 225 15.69 8.89 -13.22
CA ARG A 225 14.33 8.77 -13.72
C ARG A 225 14.03 9.92 -14.69
N PRO A 226 13.06 9.73 -15.63
CA PRO A 226 12.68 10.78 -16.55
C PRO A 226 12.27 12.10 -15.87
N LYS A 227 12.36 13.22 -16.60
CA LYS A 227 11.91 14.55 -16.14
C LYS A 227 10.38 14.69 -16.22
N ILE A 228 9.67 13.74 -15.67
CA ILE A 228 8.21 13.63 -15.64
C ILE A 228 7.79 13.37 -14.20
N PRO A 229 6.87 14.18 -13.63
CA PRO A 229 6.42 13.95 -12.26
C PRO A 229 5.60 12.66 -12.16
N ASN A 230 5.78 11.92 -11.07
CA ASN A 230 5.04 10.71 -10.81
C ASN A 230 4.97 10.43 -9.30
N TYR A 231 3.91 9.73 -8.85
CA TYR A 231 3.56 9.66 -7.43
C TYR A 231 3.40 8.24 -6.91
N THR A 232 3.55 7.23 -7.78
CA THR A 232 3.36 5.81 -7.40
C THR A 232 4.40 5.34 -6.40
N THR A 233 3.99 4.51 -5.46
CA THR A 233 4.88 3.80 -4.54
C THR A 233 5.35 2.50 -5.20
N PRO A 234 6.67 2.21 -5.25
CA PRO A 234 7.17 0.90 -5.67
C PRO A 234 6.70 -0.20 -4.73
N ILE A 235 6.40 -1.38 -5.28
CA ILE A 235 6.10 -2.57 -4.48
C ILE A 235 6.99 -3.74 -4.89
N VAL A 236 7.31 -4.62 -3.94
CA VAL A 236 8.01 -5.87 -4.23
C VAL A 236 6.96 -6.97 -4.34
N VAL A 237 7.01 -7.69 -5.45
CA VAL A 237 6.06 -8.76 -5.74
C VAL A 237 6.79 -9.98 -6.29
N GLU A 238 6.23 -11.15 -6.06
CA GLU A 238 6.58 -12.35 -6.80
C GLU A 238 5.61 -12.46 -7.98
N ALA A 239 6.11 -12.31 -9.19
CA ALA A 239 5.30 -12.38 -10.40
C ALA A 239 6.14 -12.96 -11.56
N ALA A 240 5.49 -13.75 -12.42
CA ALA A 240 6.14 -14.53 -13.49
C ALA A 240 7.33 -15.38 -12.96
N GLY A 241 7.18 -15.96 -11.76
CA GLY A 241 8.19 -16.80 -11.10
C GLY A 241 9.45 -16.05 -10.64
N LYS A 242 9.40 -14.71 -10.51
CA LYS A 242 10.52 -13.88 -10.09
C LYS A 242 10.12 -12.87 -9.02
N LEU A 243 10.97 -12.71 -8.01
CA LEU A 243 10.88 -11.61 -7.08
C LEU A 243 11.39 -10.33 -7.76
N GLN A 244 10.58 -9.29 -7.77
CA GLN A 244 10.89 -8.06 -8.46
C GLN A 244 10.22 -6.86 -7.80
N MET A 245 10.88 -5.72 -7.84
CA MET A 245 10.29 -4.44 -7.44
C MET A 245 9.72 -3.77 -8.66
N VAL A 246 8.40 -3.51 -8.65
CA VAL A 246 7.69 -2.95 -9.81
C VAL A 246 7.00 -1.65 -9.46
N PHE A 247 7.01 -0.72 -10.39
CA PHE A 247 6.26 0.54 -10.33
C PHE A 247 5.95 1.06 -11.73
N CYS A 248 4.98 1.94 -11.85
CA CYS A 248 4.58 2.55 -13.11
C CYS A 248 4.65 4.07 -13.07
N GLY A 249 4.59 4.69 -14.25
CA GLY A 249 4.61 6.13 -14.49
C GLY A 249 5.75 6.57 -15.38
N CYS A 250 5.72 7.82 -15.81
CA CYS A 250 6.63 8.33 -16.82
C CYS A 250 6.51 7.58 -18.17
N GLU A 251 5.29 7.12 -18.52
CA GLU A 251 4.97 6.29 -19.70
C GLU A 251 5.62 4.91 -19.70
N LEU A 252 6.12 4.46 -18.53
CA LEU A 252 6.86 3.22 -18.35
C LEU A 252 6.26 2.36 -17.25
N ILE A 253 6.44 1.06 -17.37
CA ILE A 253 6.34 0.10 -16.28
C ILE A 253 7.76 -0.45 -16.10
N THR A 254 8.31 -0.25 -14.92
CA THR A 254 9.71 -0.57 -14.64
C THR A 254 9.79 -1.62 -13.54
N SER A 255 10.60 -2.64 -13.76
CA SER A 255 10.98 -3.67 -12.79
C SER A 255 12.46 -3.60 -12.50
N LEU A 256 12.79 -3.53 -11.22
CA LEU A 256 14.16 -3.54 -10.71
C LEU A 256 14.37 -4.68 -9.70
N ASP A 257 15.59 -5.13 -9.57
CA ASP A 257 16.02 -5.88 -8.40
C ASP A 257 16.06 -4.93 -7.20
N PRO A 258 15.30 -5.17 -6.13
CA PRO A 258 15.21 -4.24 -5.01
C PRO A 258 16.52 -4.09 -4.21
N LEU A 259 17.42 -5.07 -4.25
CA LEU A 259 18.68 -5.04 -3.50
C LEU A 259 19.78 -4.28 -4.23
N THR A 260 19.81 -4.33 -5.53
CA THR A 260 20.89 -3.78 -6.36
C THR A 260 20.48 -2.60 -7.22
N GLY A 261 19.17 -2.36 -7.37
CA GLY A 261 18.61 -1.39 -8.30
C GLY A 261 18.78 -1.78 -9.77
N LYS A 262 19.34 -2.96 -10.09
CA LYS A 262 19.52 -3.41 -11.46
C LYS A 262 18.18 -3.52 -12.16
N LYS A 263 18.07 -2.92 -13.34
CA LYS A 263 16.87 -3.05 -14.18
C LYS A 263 16.73 -4.50 -14.64
N LEU A 264 15.61 -5.13 -14.28
CA LEU A 264 15.24 -6.46 -14.74
C LEU A 264 14.57 -6.37 -16.12
N TRP A 265 13.61 -5.44 -16.22
CA TRP A 265 12.95 -5.08 -17.47
C TRP A 265 12.28 -3.71 -17.35
N GLU A 266 11.99 -3.12 -18.49
CA GLU A 266 11.23 -1.88 -18.61
C GLU A 266 10.47 -1.92 -19.93
N VAL A 267 9.19 -1.61 -19.89
CA VAL A 267 8.31 -1.64 -21.06
C VAL A 267 7.49 -0.37 -21.14
N PRO A 268 7.13 0.10 -22.34
CA PRO A 268 6.16 1.16 -22.50
C PRO A 268 4.83 0.74 -21.87
N GLY A 269 4.17 1.67 -21.19
CA GLY A 269 2.87 1.43 -20.58
C GLY A 269 2.53 2.48 -19.55
N SER A 270 1.26 2.42 -19.06
CA SER A 270 0.75 3.44 -18.16
C SER A 270 0.65 4.83 -18.83
N THR A 271 0.76 5.90 -18.06
CA THR A 271 0.70 7.29 -18.56
C THR A 271 1.86 8.10 -17.98
N GLN A 272 1.98 9.38 -18.36
CA GLN A 272 3.02 10.24 -17.80
C GLN A 272 2.90 10.30 -16.27
N GLU A 273 1.74 10.74 -15.78
CA GLU A 273 1.50 10.84 -14.36
C GLU A 273 0.58 9.70 -13.89
N CYS A 274 1.07 8.93 -12.93
CA CYS A 274 0.33 7.91 -12.21
C CYS A 274 0.41 8.17 -10.71
N VAL A 275 -0.67 7.88 -10.00
CA VAL A 275 -0.75 7.99 -8.54
C VAL A 275 -1.05 6.62 -7.93
N SER A 276 -1.91 5.84 -8.59
CA SER A 276 -2.33 4.52 -8.16
C SER A 276 -1.16 3.53 -8.08
N THR A 277 -1.07 2.80 -6.98
CA THR A 277 -0.15 1.68 -6.84
C THR A 277 -0.72 0.47 -7.59
N LEU A 278 0.13 -0.20 -8.35
CA LEU A 278 -0.22 -1.39 -9.10
C LEU A 278 -0.58 -2.57 -8.18
N VAL A 279 -1.29 -3.56 -8.74
CA VAL A 279 -1.53 -4.86 -8.11
C VAL A 279 -1.18 -5.98 -9.09
N THR A 280 -1.06 -7.21 -8.61
CA THR A 280 -0.70 -8.39 -9.41
C THR A 280 -1.51 -9.62 -9.04
N ASP A 281 -1.75 -10.49 -10.01
CA ASP A 281 -2.26 -11.86 -9.81
C ASP A 281 -1.14 -12.92 -9.86
N GLY A 282 0.13 -12.48 -9.82
CA GLY A 282 1.30 -13.34 -9.99
C GLY A 282 1.69 -13.60 -11.45
N THR A 283 0.83 -13.32 -12.41
CA THR A 283 1.07 -13.45 -13.85
C THR A 283 1.08 -12.10 -14.55
N HIS A 284 0.14 -11.23 -14.18
CA HIS A 284 -0.03 -9.90 -14.74
C HIS A 284 0.27 -8.82 -13.71
N ILE A 285 0.72 -7.68 -14.20
CA ILE A 285 0.78 -6.42 -13.48
C ILE A 285 -0.40 -5.56 -13.97
N PHE A 286 -1.27 -5.15 -13.05
CA PHE A 286 -2.40 -4.26 -13.35
C PHE A 286 -2.01 -2.83 -13.00
N VAL A 287 -2.00 -1.97 -14.00
CA VAL A 287 -1.58 -0.58 -13.89
C VAL A 287 -2.69 0.35 -14.32
N SER A 288 -2.67 1.56 -13.79
CA SER A 288 -3.57 2.62 -14.22
C SER A 288 -2.92 3.99 -14.11
N GLY A 289 -3.48 4.95 -14.83
CA GLY A 289 -3.04 6.32 -14.82
C GLY A 289 -4.10 7.23 -15.43
N GLY A 290 -3.94 8.55 -15.31
CA GLY A 290 -4.97 9.51 -15.71
C GLY A 290 -4.49 10.80 -16.36
N TRP A 291 -3.22 10.95 -16.64
CA TRP A 291 -2.68 12.14 -17.29
C TRP A 291 -1.53 11.82 -18.26
N PRO A 292 -1.51 12.38 -19.50
CA PRO A 292 -2.52 13.27 -20.10
C PRO A 292 -3.78 12.54 -20.60
N LYS A 293 -3.78 11.20 -20.55
CA LYS A 293 -4.92 10.35 -20.97
C LYS A 293 -5.22 9.28 -19.91
N ASN A 294 -6.47 8.86 -19.88
CA ASN A 294 -6.90 7.74 -19.05
C ASN A 294 -6.35 6.42 -19.63
N HIS A 295 -5.85 5.55 -18.78
CA HIS A 295 -5.31 4.26 -19.18
C HIS A 295 -5.37 3.27 -18.02
N THR A 296 -5.94 2.11 -18.26
CA THR A 296 -5.90 0.97 -17.35
C THR A 296 -5.55 -0.26 -18.17
N ALA A 297 -4.59 -1.07 -17.71
CA ALA A 297 -4.09 -2.20 -18.46
C ALA A 297 -3.60 -3.35 -17.56
N ALA A 298 -3.64 -4.55 -18.13
CA ALA A 298 -2.94 -5.73 -17.65
C ALA A 298 -1.75 -6.04 -18.56
N ILE A 299 -0.56 -6.08 -17.98
CA ILE A 299 0.69 -6.39 -18.68
C ILE A 299 1.23 -7.70 -18.12
N VAL A 300 1.74 -8.60 -18.98
CA VAL A 300 2.41 -9.82 -18.53
C VAL A 300 3.67 -9.45 -17.76
N ALA A 301 3.84 -10.01 -16.56
CA ALA A 301 4.87 -9.61 -15.60
C ALA A 301 6.29 -10.15 -15.93
N ASP A 302 6.48 -10.76 -17.10
CA ASP A 302 7.73 -11.41 -17.52
C ASP A 302 8.75 -10.46 -18.19
N GLY A 303 8.32 -9.22 -18.47
CA GLY A 303 9.13 -8.21 -19.16
C GLY A 303 9.02 -8.24 -20.69
N SER A 304 8.16 -9.08 -21.26
CA SER A 304 7.93 -9.13 -22.70
C SER A 304 7.25 -7.88 -23.28
N GLY A 305 6.62 -7.08 -22.39
CA GLY A 305 5.77 -5.96 -22.81
C GLY A 305 4.43 -6.37 -23.38
N LYS A 306 4.08 -7.66 -23.32
CA LYS A 306 2.82 -8.17 -23.83
C LYS A 306 1.65 -7.61 -23.00
N VAL A 307 0.79 -6.85 -23.66
CA VAL A 307 -0.46 -6.35 -23.10
C VAL A 307 -1.51 -7.45 -23.22
N ALA A 308 -2.03 -7.92 -22.08
CA ALA A 308 -3.13 -8.87 -22.07
C ALA A 308 -4.44 -8.16 -22.45
N TRP A 309 -4.67 -7.00 -21.88
CA TRP A 309 -5.77 -6.08 -22.24
C TRP A 309 -5.46 -4.65 -21.79
N GLN A 310 -6.17 -3.70 -22.37
CA GLN A 310 -6.16 -2.29 -21.97
C GLN A 310 -7.50 -1.62 -22.26
N ASN A 311 -7.81 -0.57 -21.50
CA ASN A 311 -8.98 0.25 -21.71
C ASN A 311 -8.73 1.71 -21.27
N THR A 312 -9.72 2.59 -21.46
CA THR A 312 -9.65 4.02 -21.15
C THR A 312 -10.36 4.38 -19.83
N ALA A 313 -10.56 3.43 -18.92
CA ALA A 313 -11.12 3.72 -17.62
C ALA A 313 -10.18 4.65 -16.83
N ARG A 314 -10.77 5.66 -16.18
CA ARG A 314 -10.03 6.56 -15.33
C ARG A 314 -9.95 6.00 -13.92
N VAL A 315 -8.79 5.45 -13.59
CA VAL A 315 -8.39 5.07 -12.23
C VAL A 315 -7.06 5.76 -11.98
N TYR A 316 -7.11 7.06 -11.67
CA TYR A 316 -5.92 7.89 -11.59
C TYR A 316 -5.33 7.92 -10.19
N VAL A 317 -6.14 8.24 -9.19
CA VAL A 317 -5.69 8.35 -7.80
C VAL A 317 -5.92 7.07 -7.00
N PRO A 318 -7.12 6.46 -6.98
CA PRO A 318 -7.36 5.23 -6.22
C PRO A 318 -6.57 4.05 -6.79
N SER A 319 -6.06 3.20 -5.92
CA SER A 319 -5.44 1.93 -6.33
C SER A 319 -6.49 0.81 -6.38
N MET A 320 -6.29 -0.14 -7.28
CA MET A 320 -7.16 -1.31 -7.44
C MET A 320 -6.97 -2.32 -6.30
N LEU A 321 -7.93 -3.20 -6.16
CA LEU A 321 -7.89 -4.43 -5.37
C LEU A 321 -8.02 -5.61 -6.32
N ILE A 322 -7.38 -6.74 -5.99
CA ILE A 322 -7.50 -7.97 -6.78
C ILE A 322 -7.83 -9.14 -5.87
N ARG A 323 -8.82 -9.96 -6.26
CA ARG A 323 -9.14 -11.22 -5.57
C ARG A 323 -9.84 -12.19 -6.52
N ASP A 324 -9.43 -13.45 -6.47
CA ASP A 324 -10.07 -14.57 -7.19
C ASP A 324 -10.29 -14.30 -8.69
N GLY A 325 -9.32 -13.64 -9.34
CA GLY A 325 -9.37 -13.32 -10.77
C GLY A 325 -10.23 -12.10 -11.12
N PHE A 326 -10.62 -11.27 -10.14
CA PHE A 326 -11.39 -10.06 -10.36
C PHE A 326 -10.72 -8.83 -9.75
N LEU A 327 -10.79 -7.71 -10.47
CA LEU A 327 -10.33 -6.40 -10.03
C LEU A 327 -11.52 -5.59 -9.53
N TYR A 328 -11.34 -4.94 -8.38
CA TYR A 328 -12.32 -4.03 -7.79
C TYR A 328 -11.68 -2.66 -7.57
N VAL A 329 -12.41 -1.60 -7.85
CA VAL A 329 -11.94 -0.24 -7.59
C VAL A 329 -13.08 0.74 -7.39
N THR A 330 -12.84 1.78 -6.59
CA THR A 330 -13.63 3.01 -6.56
C THR A 330 -12.91 4.03 -7.44
N MET A 331 -13.56 4.47 -8.52
CA MET A 331 -12.96 5.33 -9.54
C MET A 331 -13.04 6.81 -9.15
N ASP A 332 -12.11 7.63 -9.65
CA ASP A 332 -12.08 9.09 -9.43
C ASP A 332 -13.43 9.77 -9.68
N ALA A 333 -14.19 9.30 -10.66
CA ALA A 333 -15.46 9.90 -11.08
C ALA A 333 -16.69 9.42 -10.28
N GLY A 334 -16.51 8.76 -9.14
CA GLY A 334 -17.60 8.35 -8.26
C GLY A 334 -18.31 7.07 -8.65
N PHE A 335 -17.59 6.12 -9.24
CA PHE A 335 -18.12 4.79 -9.57
C PHE A 335 -17.35 3.71 -8.82
N ALA A 336 -18.02 2.64 -8.45
CA ALA A 336 -17.40 1.36 -8.19
C ALA A 336 -17.49 0.49 -9.45
N ILE A 337 -16.46 -0.32 -9.69
CA ILE A 337 -16.43 -1.23 -10.82
C ILE A 337 -15.74 -2.53 -10.46
N CYS A 338 -16.20 -3.64 -11.04
CA CYS A 338 -15.55 -4.94 -11.05
C CYS A 338 -15.19 -5.32 -12.48
N TRP A 339 -13.95 -5.75 -12.70
CA TRP A 339 -13.51 -6.33 -13.98
C TRP A 339 -13.06 -7.77 -13.78
N ASP A 340 -13.28 -8.59 -14.80
CA ASP A 340 -12.54 -9.83 -14.97
C ASP A 340 -11.06 -9.49 -15.22
N ALA A 341 -10.18 -9.97 -14.36
CA ALA A 341 -8.75 -9.61 -14.38
C ALA A 341 -8.03 -10.15 -15.64
N LYS A 342 -8.48 -11.28 -16.19
CA LYS A 342 -7.89 -11.91 -17.36
C LYS A 342 -8.23 -11.17 -18.67
N THR A 343 -9.44 -10.62 -18.76
CA THR A 343 -9.96 -10.06 -20.01
C THR A 343 -10.21 -8.55 -19.97
N GLY A 344 -10.20 -7.93 -18.80
CA GLY A 344 -10.57 -6.52 -18.62
C GLY A 344 -12.04 -6.21 -18.85
N ARG A 345 -12.90 -7.22 -19.02
CA ARG A 345 -14.33 -7.03 -19.22
C ARG A 345 -14.99 -6.60 -17.91
N PRO A 346 -15.79 -5.51 -17.90
CA PRO A 346 -16.55 -5.15 -16.73
C PRO A 346 -17.62 -6.22 -16.44
N GLN A 347 -17.69 -6.62 -15.19
CA GLN A 347 -18.73 -7.50 -14.66
C GLN A 347 -19.93 -6.66 -14.23
N TRP A 348 -19.65 -5.57 -13.54
CA TRP A 348 -20.62 -4.56 -13.16
C TRP A 348 -19.94 -3.21 -12.97
N LYS A 349 -20.72 -2.14 -13.04
CA LYS A 349 -20.29 -0.76 -12.75
C LYS A 349 -21.46 -0.03 -12.10
N GLU A 350 -21.22 0.54 -10.92
CA GLU A 350 -22.26 1.20 -10.12
C GLU A 350 -21.86 2.62 -9.75
N ARG A 351 -22.82 3.54 -9.74
CA ARG A 351 -22.60 4.93 -9.37
C ARG A 351 -22.76 5.13 -7.87
N LEU A 352 -21.67 5.48 -7.18
CA LEU A 352 -21.66 5.78 -5.75
C LEU A 352 -21.83 7.28 -5.47
N GLY A 353 -21.37 8.13 -6.39
CA GLY A 353 -21.36 9.59 -6.25
C GLY A 353 -20.10 10.14 -5.55
N GLY A 354 -19.91 11.45 -5.64
CA GLY A 354 -18.71 12.14 -5.18
C GLY A 354 -17.47 11.77 -6.01
N ALA A 355 -16.31 12.19 -5.57
CA ALA A 355 -15.04 11.82 -6.16
C ALA A 355 -14.22 10.97 -5.17
N PHE A 356 -13.44 10.00 -5.67
CA PHE A 356 -12.59 9.17 -4.83
C PHE A 356 -11.13 9.51 -5.09
N PHE A 357 -10.41 9.88 -4.02
CA PHE A 357 -8.94 9.99 -4.00
C PHE A 357 -8.33 8.99 -3.03
N THR A 358 -9.13 8.34 -2.22
CA THR A 358 -8.71 7.25 -1.36
C THR A 358 -8.68 5.93 -2.13
N SER A 359 -7.75 5.07 -1.80
CA SER A 359 -7.77 3.68 -2.25
C SER A 359 -8.70 2.87 -1.35
N PRO A 360 -9.57 2.00 -1.90
CA PRO A 360 -10.40 1.13 -1.10
C PRO A 360 -9.57 0.07 -0.36
N VAL A 361 -10.11 -0.43 0.75
CA VAL A 361 -9.56 -1.56 1.51
C VAL A 361 -10.53 -2.73 1.46
N MET A 362 -9.99 -3.94 1.31
CA MET A 362 -10.76 -5.19 1.31
C MET A 362 -10.57 -5.93 2.64
N VAL A 363 -11.68 -6.34 3.25
CA VAL A 363 -11.73 -6.99 4.56
C VAL A 363 -12.66 -8.19 4.48
N GLY A 364 -12.10 -9.38 4.53
CA GLY A 364 -12.92 -10.58 4.32
C GLY A 364 -13.69 -10.50 3.00
N ASN A 365 -15.01 -10.60 3.05
CA ASN A 365 -15.89 -10.49 1.89
C ASN A 365 -16.47 -9.06 1.67
N ARG A 366 -15.80 -8.01 2.16
CA ARG A 366 -16.31 -6.64 2.11
C ARG A 366 -15.25 -5.68 1.57
N ILE A 367 -15.69 -4.65 0.86
CA ILE A 367 -14.87 -3.53 0.40
C ILE A 367 -15.38 -2.26 1.06
N TYR A 368 -14.43 -1.46 1.57
CA TYR A 368 -14.68 -0.16 2.19
C TYR A 368 -14.04 0.90 1.31
N GLY A 369 -14.82 1.70 0.62
CA GLY A 369 -14.37 2.79 -0.25
C GLY A 369 -14.89 4.12 0.26
N THR A 370 -13.99 5.05 0.58
CA THR A 370 -14.35 6.38 1.09
C THR A 370 -14.15 7.43 0.00
N ASN A 371 -15.15 8.28 -0.24
CA ASN A 371 -15.03 9.39 -1.18
C ASN A 371 -14.52 10.68 -0.50
N LEU A 372 -14.23 11.70 -1.30
CA LEU A 372 -13.76 13.00 -0.79
C LEU A 372 -14.71 13.69 0.17
N ASP A 373 -16.02 13.44 0.05
CA ASP A 373 -17.03 14.07 0.90
C ASP A 373 -17.23 13.35 2.25
N GLY A 374 -16.33 12.44 2.61
CA GLY A 374 -16.39 11.68 3.87
C GLY A 374 -17.40 10.54 3.88
N LYS A 375 -17.97 10.17 2.73
CA LYS A 375 -18.86 9.01 2.61
C LYS A 375 -18.06 7.75 2.38
N THR A 376 -18.25 6.76 3.25
CA THR A 376 -17.70 5.42 3.07
C THR A 376 -18.80 4.46 2.64
N PHE A 377 -18.63 3.88 1.47
CA PHE A 377 -19.49 2.84 0.91
C PHE A 377 -18.94 1.48 1.27
N VAL A 378 -19.76 0.65 1.89
CA VAL A 378 -19.44 -0.75 2.22
C VAL A 378 -20.26 -1.64 1.29
N PHE A 379 -19.60 -2.53 0.57
CA PHE A 379 -20.24 -3.45 -0.37
C PHE A 379 -19.52 -4.80 -0.41
N GLU A 380 -20.20 -5.83 -0.91
CA GLU A 380 -19.64 -7.19 -0.98
C GLU A 380 -18.54 -7.33 -2.05
N VAL A 381 -17.57 -8.19 -1.78
CA VAL A 381 -16.68 -8.77 -2.80
C VAL A 381 -17.49 -9.78 -3.61
N ASN A 382 -18.10 -9.31 -4.68
CA ASN A 382 -19.01 -10.13 -5.50
C ASN A 382 -18.79 -9.79 -6.98
N PRO A 383 -18.28 -10.72 -7.81
CA PRO A 383 -18.05 -10.42 -9.21
C PRO A 383 -19.34 -10.47 -10.06
N LYS A 384 -20.43 -11.08 -9.57
CA LYS A 384 -21.65 -11.25 -10.37
C LYS A 384 -22.51 -9.97 -10.41
N GLU A 385 -22.55 -9.24 -9.29
CA GLU A 385 -23.37 -8.05 -9.14
C GLU A 385 -22.84 -7.14 -8.04
N PHE A 386 -23.15 -5.85 -8.09
CA PHE A 386 -22.89 -4.93 -6.99
C PHE A 386 -23.89 -5.13 -5.86
N LYS A 387 -23.41 -5.43 -4.66
CA LYS A 387 -24.25 -5.60 -3.46
C LYS A 387 -23.86 -4.58 -2.39
N PRO A 388 -24.60 -3.48 -2.25
CA PRO A 388 -24.36 -2.52 -1.18
C PRO A 388 -24.73 -3.12 0.17
N ILE A 389 -23.96 -2.78 1.20
CA ILE A 389 -24.21 -3.17 2.60
C ILE A 389 -24.59 -1.94 3.41
N ALA A 390 -23.77 -0.87 3.34
CA ALA A 390 -24.01 0.35 4.10
C ALA A 390 -23.36 1.57 3.43
N THR A 391 -23.82 2.76 3.79
CA THR A 391 -23.18 4.03 3.47
C THR A 391 -23.08 4.83 4.76
N ASN A 392 -21.86 5.25 5.09
CA ASN A 392 -21.54 5.94 6.33
C ASN A 392 -21.02 7.34 6.03
N GLN A 393 -21.38 8.34 6.83
CA GLN A 393 -20.83 9.68 6.74
C GLN A 393 -19.95 9.96 7.95
N LEU A 394 -18.72 10.46 7.71
CA LEU A 394 -17.83 10.93 8.76
C LEU A 394 -16.93 12.06 8.24
N GLY A 395 -17.08 13.24 8.84
CA GLY A 395 -16.41 14.46 8.40
C GLY A 395 -16.91 15.00 7.06
N ASP A 396 -16.24 16.05 6.56
CA ASP A 396 -16.59 16.79 5.34
C ASP A 396 -15.59 16.57 4.21
N GLU A 397 -14.41 16.01 4.53
CA GLU A 397 -13.36 15.78 3.54
C GLU A 397 -12.41 14.65 3.97
N VAL A 398 -12.11 13.74 3.04
CA VAL A 398 -11.21 12.61 3.26
C VAL A 398 -10.28 12.39 2.06
N TYR A 399 -8.98 12.48 2.30
CA TYR A 399 -7.95 12.17 1.30
C TYR A 399 -7.15 10.90 1.65
N ALA A 400 -6.98 10.63 2.94
CA ALA A 400 -6.23 9.45 3.40
C ALA A 400 -7.06 8.18 3.19
N SER A 401 -6.45 7.15 2.64
CA SER A 401 -7.11 5.86 2.49
C SER A 401 -7.42 5.22 3.85
N PRO A 402 -8.53 4.51 4.00
CA PRO A 402 -8.84 3.78 5.22
C PRO A 402 -7.80 2.67 5.46
N VAL A 403 -7.56 2.36 6.73
CA VAL A 403 -6.66 1.30 7.18
C VAL A 403 -7.41 0.41 8.16
N VAL A 404 -7.16 -0.89 8.08
CA VAL A 404 -7.78 -1.87 8.98
C VAL A 404 -6.71 -2.63 9.74
N SER A 405 -6.87 -2.72 11.05
CA SER A 405 -6.01 -3.52 11.93
C SER A 405 -6.82 -4.13 13.06
N GLY A 406 -6.89 -5.45 13.08
CA GLY A 406 -7.77 -6.18 13.99
C GLY A 406 -9.24 -5.85 13.73
N ASP A 407 -10.00 -5.59 14.77
CA ASP A 407 -11.42 -5.26 14.75
C ASP A 407 -11.74 -3.78 14.44
N ARG A 408 -10.74 -3.00 13.99
CA ARG A 408 -10.87 -1.54 13.84
C ARG A 408 -10.49 -1.06 12.46
N LEU A 409 -11.28 -0.08 11.98
CA LEU A 409 -10.95 0.75 10.83
C LEU A 409 -10.47 2.11 11.32
N TYR A 410 -9.36 2.58 10.77
CA TYR A 410 -8.79 3.89 11.03
C TYR A 410 -8.99 4.80 9.83
N LEU A 411 -9.58 5.97 10.07
CA LEU A 411 -9.88 6.94 9.03
C LEU A 411 -9.48 8.34 9.48
N ARG A 412 -8.63 9.01 8.68
CA ARG A 412 -8.28 10.41 8.86
C ARG A 412 -9.30 11.26 8.12
N VAL A 413 -10.00 12.13 8.83
CA VAL A 413 -11.06 12.98 8.28
C VAL A 413 -10.83 14.44 8.64
N ALA A 414 -11.34 15.34 7.80
CA ALA A 414 -11.36 16.77 8.08
C ALA A 414 -12.79 17.28 8.20
N PHE A 415 -12.97 18.27 9.08
CA PHE A 415 -14.17 19.09 9.22
C PHE A 415 -13.87 20.51 8.75
N LYS A 416 -14.81 21.12 8.04
CA LYS A 416 -14.67 22.44 7.41
C LYS A 416 -15.58 23.52 8.00
N ASP A 417 -16.14 23.28 9.16
CA ASP A 417 -16.96 24.24 9.90
C ASP A 417 -16.09 25.35 10.52
N GLY A 418 -15.81 26.39 9.76
CA GLY A 418 -14.84 27.44 10.10
C GLY A 418 -13.40 27.05 9.71
N LYS A 419 -12.46 27.07 10.68
CA LYS A 419 -11.07 26.63 10.45
C LYS A 419 -11.04 25.11 10.27
N ARG A 420 -10.34 24.65 9.22
CA ARG A 420 -10.12 23.21 8.97
C ARG A 420 -9.54 22.53 10.20
N ARG A 421 -10.14 21.40 10.62
CA ARG A 421 -9.68 20.56 11.71
C ARG A 421 -9.60 19.11 11.23
N GLU A 422 -8.51 18.45 11.51
CA GLU A 422 -8.34 17.04 11.14
C GLU A 422 -8.32 16.14 12.34
N TYR A 423 -8.90 14.96 12.20
CA TYR A 423 -8.97 13.94 13.22
C TYR A 423 -8.65 12.57 12.66
N LEU A 424 -7.97 11.75 13.44
CA LEU A 424 -7.91 10.31 13.22
C LEU A 424 -8.99 9.65 14.07
N TYR A 425 -9.84 8.87 13.44
CA TYR A 425 -10.87 8.06 14.08
C TYR A 425 -10.47 6.60 14.13
N ALA A 426 -10.73 5.94 15.26
CA ALA A 426 -10.81 4.50 15.38
C ALA A 426 -12.28 4.08 15.40
N ILE A 427 -12.68 3.33 14.39
CA ILE A 427 -14.04 2.85 14.17
C ILE A 427 -14.04 1.36 14.45
N GLY A 428 -14.88 0.90 15.38
CA GLY A 428 -14.94 -0.49 15.82
C GLY A 428 -16.14 -0.75 16.69
N GLY A 429 -16.46 -2.02 16.99
CA GLY A 429 -17.41 -2.37 18.03
C GLY A 429 -16.87 -1.98 19.42
N LYS A 430 -17.79 -1.69 20.35
CA LYS A 430 -17.45 -1.50 21.76
C LYS A 430 -17.27 -2.85 22.47
#